data_5f8f25093d76111bee20df137e0c138a
#
_entry.id   5f8f25093d76111bee20df137e0c138a
#
_cell.length_a   1.000
_cell.length_b   1.000
_cell.length_c   1.000
_cell.angle_alpha   90.00
_cell.angle_beta   90.00
_cell.angle_gamma   90.00
#
_symmetry.space_group_name_H-M   'P 1'
#
loop_
_entity.id
_entity.type
_entity.pdbx_description
1 polymer ?
#
loop_
_entity_poly.entity_id
_entity_poly.type
_entity_poly.pdbx_seq_one_letter_code
_entity_poly.pdbx_strand_id
1 'polypeptide(L)'
;MARKRKIDKEMGFRLKKARIEQKLTYEELAEKSGVSSRYIKEIENHGNVPSIEKLGQLIRALHISADPFFYPAAPTDSLDYKRLLVY
;
A
#
# COMPACT_ATOMS: atom_id res chain seq x y z
N MET A 1 -21.20 -5.20 -10.51
CA MET A 1 -20.90 -4.52 -9.43
C MET A 1 -19.68 -5.02 -8.78
N ALA A 2 -18.93 -4.17 -8.41
CA ALA A 2 -17.65 -4.51 -7.88
C ALA A 2 -17.75 -4.89 -6.44
N ARG A 3 -17.19 -6.01 -6.13
CA ARG A 3 -17.09 -6.44 -4.77
C ARG A 3 -15.65 -6.25 -4.35
N LYS A 4 -15.43 -5.63 -3.20
CA LYS A 4 -14.07 -5.44 -2.69
C LYS A 4 -13.43 -6.77 -2.44
N ARG A 5 -12.25 -6.97 -2.99
CA ARG A 5 -11.52 -8.20 -2.77
C ARG A 5 -10.68 -8.07 -1.52
N LYS A 6 -10.29 -9.21 -0.98
CA LYS A 6 -9.47 -9.23 0.22
C LYS A 6 -8.18 -8.44 0.02
N ILE A 7 -7.57 -8.59 -1.15
CA ILE A 7 -6.32 -7.90 -1.43
C ILE A 7 -6.49 -6.38 -1.40
N ASP A 8 -7.66 -5.91 -1.82
CA ASP A 8 -7.91 -4.47 -1.81
C ASP A 8 -7.92 -3.92 -0.40
N LYS A 9 -8.55 -4.67 0.51
CA LYS A 9 -8.61 -4.26 1.91
C LYS A 9 -7.24 -4.33 2.55
N GLU A 10 -6.45 -5.32 2.19
CA GLU A 10 -5.11 -5.44 2.74
C GLU A 10 -4.22 -4.30 2.28
N MET A 11 -4.41 -3.86 1.05
CA MET A 11 -3.63 -2.74 0.54
C MET A 11 -3.89 -1.49 1.38
N GLY A 12 -5.16 -1.19 1.63
CA GLY A 12 -5.51 -0.05 2.45
C GLY A 12 -4.97 -0.17 3.86
N PHE A 13 -5.05 -1.38 4.42
CA PHE A 13 -4.56 -1.63 5.77
C PHE A 13 -3.05 -1.39 5.86
N ARG A 14 -2.30 -1.86 4.86
CA ARG A 14 -0.86 -1.69 4.87
C ARG A 14 -0.47 -0.23 4.75
N LEU A 15 -1.18 0.52 3.94
CA LEU A 15 -0.93 1.95 3.82
C LEU A 15 -1.23 2.67 5.12
N LYS A 16 -2.35 2.33 5.73
CA LYS A 16 -2.75 2.93 6.98
C LYS A 16 -1.76 2.62 8.08
N LYS A 17 -1.32 1.37 8.16
CA LYS A 17 -0.37 0.97 9.17
C LYS A 17 0.94 1.74 9.04
N ALA A 18 1.45 1.84 7.83
CA ALA A 18 2.70 2.56 7.60
C ALA A 18 2.55 4.03 7.95
N ARG A 19 1.42 4.63 7.59
CA ARG A 19 1.18 6.03 7.90
C ARG A 19 1.16 6.26 9.41
N ILE A 20 0.43 5.42 10.11
CA ILE A 20 0.29 5.56 11.57
C ILE A 20 1.62 5.31 12.27
N GLU A 21 2.38 4.34 11.81
CA GLU A 21 3.69 4.05 12.40
C GLU A 21 4.63 5.24 12.26
N GLN A 22 4.47 6.02 11.21
CA GLN A 22 5.28 7.22 11.02
C GLN A 22 4.62 8.46 11.60
N LYS A 23 3.48 8.27 12.28
CA LYS A 23 2.77 9.34 12.97
C LYS A 23 2.37 10.47 12.01
N LEU A 24 1.93 10.09 10.83
CA LEU A 24 1.52 11.05 9.82
C LEU A 24 0.00 11.18 9.81
N THR A 25 -0.47 12.41 9.68
CA THR A 25 -1.89 12.64 9.42
C THR A 25 -2.15 12.42 7.94
N TYR A 26 -3.43 12.36 7.57
CA TYR A 26 -3.78 12.28 6.15
C TYR A 26 -3.22 13.47 5.39
N GLU A 27 -3.31 14.64 5.98
CA GLU A 27 -2.83 15.86 5.34
C GLU A 27 -1.32 15.84 5.16
N GLU A 28 -0.61 15.32 6.16
CA GLU A 28 0.84 15.26 6.08
C GLU A 28 1.28 14.28 5.01
N LEU A 29 0.61 13.14 4.92
CA LEU A 29 0.94 12.17 3.89
C LEU A 29 0.57 12.72 2.51
N ALA A 30 -0.56 13.44 2.43
CA ALA A 30 -0.96 14.05 1.17
C ALA A 30 0.11 15.01 0.68
N GLU A 31 0.64 15.80 1.58
CA GLU A 31 1.68 16.77 1.23
C GLU A 31 2.95 16.07 0.77
N LYS A 32 3.33 15.02 1.47
CA LYS A 32 4.56 14.30 1.13
C LYS A 32 4.43 13.54 -0.19
N SER A 33 3.26 13.00 -0.46
CA SER A 33 3.08 12.11 -1.60
C SER A 33 2.59 12.81 -2.85
N GLY A 34 1.94 13.95 -2.68
CA GLY A 34 1.27 14.59 -3.81
C GLY A 34 -0.08 13.99 -4.11
N VAL A 35 -0.56 13.10 -3.25
CA VAL A 35 -1.87 12.46 -3.39
C VAL A 35 -2.81 13.13 -2.41
N SER A 36 -4.02 13.47 -2.84
CA SER A 36 -4.94 14.18 -1.96
C SER A 36 -5.31 13.36 -0.74
N SER A 37 -5.61 14.05 0.35
CA SER A 37 -6.00 13.37 1.59
C SER A 37 -7.28 12.59 1.40
N ARG A 38 -8.20 13.09 0.58
CA ARG A 38 -9.43 12.38 0.30
C ARG A 38 -9.15 11.06 -0.41
N TYR A 39 -8.24 11.07 -1.36
CA TYR A 39 -7.86 9.87 -2.08
C TYR A 39 -7.28 8.83 -1.11
N ILE A 40 -6.42 9.30 -0.20
CA ILE A 40 -5.81 8.42 0.78
C ILE A 40 -6.88 7.81 1.68
N LYS A 41 -7.83 8.62 2.14
CA LYS A 41 -8.91 8.12 2.98
C LYS A 41 -9.75 7.06 2.26
N GLU A 42 -9.98 7.25 0.97
CA GLU A 42 -10.75 6.30 0.20
C GLU A 42 -10.03 4.95 0.15
N ILE A 43 -8.73 4.97 -0.03
CA ILE A 43 -7.98 3.72 -0.06
C ILE A 43 -8.01 3.04 1.30
N GLU A 44 -7.75 3.79 2.36
CA GLU A 44 -7.61 3.21 3.68
C GLU A 44 -8.93 2.73 4.27
N ASN A 45 -9.99 3.50 4.03
CA ASN A 45 -11.25 3.25 4.72
C ASN A 45 -12.29 2.55 3.88
N HIS A 46 -12.18 2.66 2.56
CA HIS A 46 -13.18 2.09 1.67
C HIS A 46 -12.64 1.03 0.72
N GLY A 47 -11.36 0.73 0.84
CA GLY A 47 -10.78 -0.32 0.04
C GLY A 47 -10.67 -0.02 -1.43
N ASN A 48 -10.70 1.26 -1.81
CA ASN A 48 -10.52 1.62 -3.19
C ASN A 48 -9.10 1.31 -3.64
N VAL A 49 -8.97 0.79 -4.85
CA VAL A 49 -7.66 0.43 -5.38
C VAL A 49 -7.08 1.63 -6.09
N PRO A 50 -5.91 2.09 -5.67
CA PRO A 50 -5.29 3.25 -6.33
C PRO A 50 -4.70 2.85 -7.67
N SER A 51 -4.50 3.85 -8.53
CA SER A 51 -3.77 3.63 -9.76
C SER A 51 -2.32 3.31 -9.41
N ILE A 52 -1.64 2.70 -10.36
CA ILE A 52 -0.22 2.37 -10.18
C ILE A 52 0.58 3.63 -9.86
N GLU A 53 0.27 4.70 -10.54
CA GLU A 53 0.97 5.96 -10.34
C GLU A 53 0.76 6.49 -8.92
N LYS A 54 -0.48 6.51 -8.46
CA LYS A 54 -0.78 7.01 -7.12
C LYS A 54 -0.18 6.12 -6.05
N LEU A 55 -0.27 4.81 -6.27
CA LEU A 55 0.30 3.87 -5.32
C LEU A 55 1.81 4.07 -5.21
N GLY A 56 2.47 4.28 -6.34
CA GLY A 56 3.90 4.55 -6.32
C GLY A 56 4.26 5.80 -5.54
N GLN A 57 3.45 6.84 -5.70
CA GLN A 57 3.69 8.08 -4.96
C GLN A 57 3.56 7.87 -3.46
N LEU A 58 2.55 7.10 -3.05
CA LEU A 58 2.35 6.81 -1.62
C LEU A 58 3.47 5.96 -1.06
N ILE A 59 3.86 4.94 -1.80
CA ILE A 59 4.92 4.04 -1.36
C ILE A 59 6.23 4.79 -1.18
N ARG A 60 6.55 5.68 -2.11
CA ARG A 60 7.76 6.47 -2.01
C ARG A 60 7.70 7.42 -0.82
N ALA A 61 6.54 8.04 -0.60
CA ALA A 61 6.39 8.97 0.52
C ALA A 61 6.54 8.28 1.86
N LEU A 62 6.07 7.04 1.94
CA LEU A 62 6.12 6.26 3.17
C LEU A 62 7.42 5.48 3.32
N HIS A 63 8.24 5.43 2.27
CA HIS A 63 9.52 4.72 2.31
C HIS A 63 9.33 3.24 2.65
N ILE A 64 8.33 2.62 2.04
CA ILE A 64 8.06 1.22 2.30
C ILE A 64 8.22 0.43 1.01
N SER A 65 8.28 -0.90 1.16
CA SER A 65 8.42 -1.78 0.02
C SER A 65 7.10 -1.92 -0.72
N ALA A 66 7.17 -2.02 -2.04
CA ALA A 66 6.00 -2.24 -2.86
C ALA A 66 5.60 -3.71 -2.90
N ASP A 67 6.51 -4.61 -2.55
CA ASP A 67 6.26 -6.03 -2.69
C ASP A 67 4.99 -6.51 -1.99
N PRO A 68 4.74 -6.15 -0.73
CA PRO A 68 3.55 -6.63 -0.06
C PRO A 68 2.25 -6.21 -0.72
N PHE A 69 2.28 -5.17 -1.55
CA PHE A 69 1.08 -4.69 -2.22
C PHE A 69 0.78 -5.48 -3.47
N PHE A 70 1.79 -6.05 -4.09
CA PHE A 70 1.63 -6.79 -5.32
C PHE A 70 1.68 -8.29 -5.12
N TYR A 71 2.35 -8.74 -4.07
CA TYR A 71 2.56 -10.16 -3.82
C TYR A 71 2.19 -10.49 -2.38
N PRO A 72 0.90 -10.44 -2.05
CA PRO A 72 0.48 -10.73 -0.67
C PRO A 72 0.46 -12.21 -0.35
N ALA A 73 1.31 -12.96 -0.99
CA ALA A 73 1.36 -14.39 -0.83
C ALA A 73 1.95 -14.77 0.52
N ALA A 74 1.87 -16.06 0.82
CA ALA A 74 2.40 -16.58 2.07
C ALA A 74 3.90 -16.34 2.15
N PRO A 75 4.43 -16.19 3.36
CA PRO A 75 5.86 -15.98 3.54
C PRO A 75 6.73 -17.05 2.92
N THR A 76 6.27 -18.30 2.94
CA THR A 76 7.03 -19.37 2.32
C THR A 76 7.26 -19.12 0.86
N ASP A 77 6.21 -18.69 0.18
CA ASP A 77 6.34 -18.39 -1.24
C ASP A 77 7.35 -17.30 -1.47
N SER A 78 7.33 -16.27 -0.63
CA SER A 78 8.28 -15.18 -0.75
C SER A 78 9.71 -15.66 -0.57
N LEU A 79 9.92 -16.53 0.40
CA LEU A 79 11.26 -17.05 0.66
C LEU A 79 11.78 -17.85 -0.51
N ASP A 80 10.93 -18.71 -1.05
CA ASP A 80 11.32 -19.52 -2.19
C ASP A 80 11.66 -18.65 -3.39
N TYR A 81 10.85 -17.65 -3.60
CA TYR A 81 11.07 -16.73 -4.70
C TYR A 81 12.41 -16.01 -4.58
N LYS A 82 12.69 -15.52 -3.40
CA LYS A 82 13.95 -14.82 -3.16
C LYS A 82 15.13 -15.74 -3.32
N ARG A 83 14.98 -16.98 -2.91
CA ARG A 83 16.06 -17.95 -3.05
C ARG A 83 16.38 -18.20 -4.50
N LEU A 84 15.35 -18.28 -5.33
CA LEU A 84 15.54 -18.47 -6.75
C LEU A 84 16.22 -17.28 -7.38
N LEU A 85 15.90 -16.10 -6.93
CA LEU A 85 16.49 -14.89 -7.49
C LEU A 85 17.96 -14.75 -7.15
N VAL A 86 18.37 -15.31 -6.03
CA VAL A 86 19.76 -15.23 -5.61
C VAL A 86 20.67 -16.02 -6.54
N TYR A 87 20.14 -17.05 -7.12
CA TYR A 87 20.89 -17.88 -8.03
C TYR A 87 20.61 -17.54 -9.48
#